data_4ca6d1c19b4a1620fe07eb36b4b30068
#
_entry.id   4ca6d1c19b4a1620fe07eb36b4b30068
#
_cell.length_a   1.000
_cell.length_b   1.000
_cell.length_c   1.000
_cell.angle_alpha   90.00
_cell.angle_beta   90.00
_cell.angle_gamma   90.00
#
_symmetry.space_group_name_H-M   'P 1'
#
loop_
_entity.id
_entity.type
_entity.pdbx_description
1 polymer ?
#
loop_
_entity_poly.entity_id
_entity_poly.type
_entity_poly.pdbx_seq_one_letter_code
_entity_poly.pdbx_strand_id
1 'polypeptide(L)'
;MENSYVSHLECSITGKKYEANKIHGLSEAGRPLLVRYNLEKLKNEISREEISNSKVDGLWRYSPLLPVADPKNRISLGETITPLIKLNKSVNYTNSDKGQVLIKDEGRLPTG
;
A
#
# COMPACT_ATOMS: atom_id res chain seq x y z
N MET A 1 -12.04 9.13 -15.63
CA MET A 1 -10.71 8.49 -15.72
C MET A 1 -10.54 7.53 -14.57
N GLU A 2 -10.24 6.29 -14.86
CA GLU A 2 -9.95 5.30 -13.83
C GLU A 2 -8.61 5.65 -13.18
N ASN A 3 -8.67 6.23 -11.98
CA ASN A 3 -7.47 6.59 -11.21
C ASN A 3 -6.93 5.40 -10.39
N SER A 4 -7.22 4.18 -10.80
CA SER A 4 -6.79 2.98 -10.09
C SER A 4 -6.16 1.98 -11.04
N TYR A 5 -5.07 1.37 -10.60
CA TYR A 5 -4.40 0.27 -11.33
C TYR A 5 -4.90 -1.11 -10.88
N VAL A 6 -6.00 -1.17 -10.15
CA VAL A 6 -6.63 -2.45 -9.77
C VAL A 6 -7.08 -3.18 -11.01
N SER A 7 -6.71 -4.45 -11.15
CA SER A 7 -7.11 -5.30 -12.26
C SER A 7 -8.30 -6.20 -11.89
N HIS A 8 -8.22 -6.86 -10.75
CA HIS A 8 -9.25 -7.78 -10.26
C HIS A 8 -9.07 -8.06 -8.77
N LEU A 9 -10.04 -8.74 -8.18
CA LEU A 9 -9.89 -9.35 -6.86
C LEU A 9 -9.63 -10.85 -7.04
N GLU A 10 -8.93 -11.47 -6.08
CA GLU A 10 -8.53 -12.88 -6.18
C GLU A 10 -8.69 -13.58 -4.84
N CYS A 11 -9.29 -14.75 -4.82
CA CYS A 11 -9.37 -15.57 -3.61
C CYS A 11 -7.98 -15.92 -3.11
N SER A 12 -7.72 -15.68 -1.82
CA SER A 12 -6.40 -15.90 -1.20
C SER A 12 -5.93 -17.35 -1.19
N ILE A 13 -6.83 -18.32 -1.42
CA ILE A 13 -6.51 -19.76 -1.43
C ILE A 13 -6.67 -20.38 -2.80
N THR A 14 -7.82 -20.15 -3.46
CA THR A 14 -8.14 -20.85 -4.72
C THR A 14 -7.61 -20.14 -5.95
N GLY A 15 -7.21 -18.86 -5.84
CA GLY A 15 -6.83 -18.03 -6.99
C GLY A 15 -8.00 -17.64 -7.90
N LYS A 16 -9.25 -17.99 -7.54
CA LYS A 16 -10.42 -17.59 -8.34
C LYS A 16 -10.51 -16.07 -8.41
N LYS A 17 -10.74 -15.55 -9.61
CA LYS A 17 -10.81 -14.10 -9.88
C LYS A 17 -12.24 -13.58 -9.78
N TYR A 18 -12.37 -12.34 -9.33
CA TYR A 18 -13.60 -11.59 -9.16
C TYR A 18 -13.46 -10.19 -9.75
N GLU A 19 -14.53 -9.62 -10.23
CA GLU A 19 -14.52 -8.26 -10.79
C GLU A 19 -14.28 -7.21 -9.70
N ALA A 20 -13.32 -6.29 -9.94
CA ALA A 20 -12.93 -5.29 -8.95
C ALA A 20 -13.98 -4.21 -8.69
N ASN A 21 -14.88 -3.95 -9.65
CA ASN A 21 -15.89 -2.89 -9.60
C ASN A 21 -17.25 -3.37 -9.07
N LYS A 22 -17.31 -4.56 -8.52
CA LYS A 22 -18.49 -5.12 -7.86
C LYS A 22 -18.26 -5.26 -6.36
N ILE A 23 -19.35 -5.18 -5.60
CA ILE A 23 -19.32 -5.44 -4.16
C ILE A 23 -19.23 -6.95 -3.94
N HIS A 24 -18.24 -7.36 -3.18
CA HIS A 24 -18.02 -8.73 -2.78
C HIS A 24 -17.88 -8.82 -1.26
N GLY A 25 -18.33 -9.94 -0.69
CA GLY A 25 -17.95 -10.36 0.65
C GLY A 25 -16.71 -11.24 0.61
N LEU A 26 -16.79 -12.42 1.24
CA LEU A 26 -15.76 -13.45 1.11
C LEU A 26 -15.87 -14.16 -0.24
N SER A 27 -14.78 -14.84 -0.64
CA SER A 27 -14.81 -15.72 -1.80
C SER A 27 -15.78 -16.89 -1.60
N GLU A 28 -16.11 -17.63 -2.66
CA GLU A 28 -16.93 -18.86 -2.57
C GLU A 28 -16.31 -19.92 -1.63
N ALA A 29 -15.00 -19.87 -1.42
CA ALA A 29 -14.31 -20.71 -0.44
C ALA A 29 -14.32 -20.11 0.99
N GLY A 30 -15.11 -19.08 1.27
CA GLY A 30 -15.17 -18.41 2.58
C GLY A 30 -13.88 -17.70 2.98
N ARG A 31 -13.09 -17.22 2.02
CA ARG A 31 -11.77 -16.61 2.26
C ARG A 31 -11.72 -15.15 1.81
N PRO A 32 -10.81 -14.35 2.41
CA PRO A 32 -10.57 -12.98 1.98
C PRO A 32 -10.17 -12.88 0.50
N LEU A 33 -10.56 -11.78 -0.10
CA LEU A 33 -10.17 -11.42 -1.46
C LEU A 33 -8.95 -10.49 -1.42
N LEU A 34 -7.93 -10.83 -2.18
CA LEU A 34 -6.74 -10.01 -2.38
C LEU A 34 -6.95 -9.07 -3.55
N VAL A 35 -6.59 -7.81 -3.38
CA VAL A 35 -6.61 -6.83 -4.48
C VAL A 35 -5.39 -7.07 -5.38
N ARG A 36 -5.62 -7.25 -6.68
CA ARG A 36 -4.57 -7.42 -7.68
C ARG A 36 -4.48 -6.21 -8.58
N TYR A 37 -3.24 -5.82 -8.90
CA TYR A 37 -2.93 -4.63 -9.68
C TYR A 37 -2.29 -4.98 -11.02
N ASN A 38 -2.51 -4.14 -12.01
CA ASN A 38 -1.71 -4.15 -13.23
C ASN A 38 -0.39 -3.43 -12.97
N LEU A 39 0.59 -4.17 -12.44
CA LEU A 39 1.89 -3.62 -12.04
C LEU A 39 2.73 -3.16 -13.24
N GLU A 40 2.57 -3.77 -14.42
CA GLU A 40 3.27 -3.36 -15.64
C GLU A 40 2.77 -2.00 -16.10
N LYS A 41 1.45 -1.81 -16.14
CA LYS A 41 0.86 -0.50 -16.48
C LYS A 41 1.30 0.56 -15.48
N LEU A 42 1.22 0.27 -14.17
CA LEU A 42 1.64 1.18 -13.11
C LEU A 42 3.11 1.58 -13.25
N LYS A 43 4.00 0.62 -13.47
CA LYS A 43 5.44 0.85 -13.65
C LYS A 43 5.76 1.77 -14.83
N ASN A 44 4.98 1.67 -15.90
CA ASN A 44 5.18 2.47 -17.11
C ASN A 44 4.61 3.89 -17.01
N GLU A 45 3.62 4.10 -16.13
CA GLU A 45 2.88 5.37 -16.03
C GLU A 45 3.25 6.19 -14.79
N ILE A 46 3.76 5.56 -13.72
CA ILE A 46 4.06 6.23 -12.44
C ILE A 46 5.51 5.95 -12.04
N SER A 47 6.27 7.01 -11.88
CA SER A 47 7.65 6.92 -11.37
C SER A 47 7.69 7.01 -9.83
N ARG A 48 8.81 6.53 -9.26
CA ARG A 48 9.10 6.69 -7.84
C ARG A 48 9.24 8.18 -7.47
N GLU A 49 9.81 8.95 -8.35
CA GLU A 49 10.03 10.39 -8.19
C GLU A 49 8.70 11.15 -8.11
N GLU A 50 7.70 10.79 -8.91
CA GLU A 50 6.37 11.41 -8.85
C GLU A 50 5.72 11.14 -7.49
N ILE A 51 5.80 9.91 -6.97
CA ILE A 51 5.29 9.59 -5.64
C ILE A 51 6.05 10.37 -4.56
N SER A 52 7.38 10.42 -4.64
CA SER A 52 8.22 11.10 -3.65
C SER A 52 8.00 12.60 -3.62
N ASN A 53 7.80 13.22 -4.78
CA ASN A 53 7.61 14.65 -4.93
C ASN A 53 6.13 15.09 -4.79
N SER A 54 5.23 14.16 -4.52
CA SER A 54 3.83 14.47 -4.31
C SER A 54 3.66 15.45 -3.14
N LYS A 55 2.85 16.49 -3.35
CA LYS A 55 2.47 17.43 -2.30
C LYS A 55 1.36 16.91 -1.37
N VAL A 56 0.83 15.73 -1.67
CA VAL A 56 -0.19 15.08 -0.85
C VAL A 56 0.50 14.39 0.31
N ASP A 57 0.10 14.71 1.53
CA ASP A 57 0.59 14.06 2.73
C ASP A 57 -0.21 12.82 3.10
N GLY A 58 0.41 11.95 3.89
CA GLY A 58 -0.21 10.74 4.44
C GLY A 58 -0.48 9.66 3.40
N LEU A 59 -1.51 8.86 3.67
CA LEU A 59 -1.86 7.66 2.90
C LEU A 59 -2.09 7.95 1.40
N TRP A 60 -2.77 9.05 1.10
CA TRP A 60 -3.20 9.33 -0.28
C TRP A 60 -2.09 9.80 -1.22
N ARG A 61 -0.88 10.01 -0.71
CA ARG A 61 0.33 10.12 -1.53
C ARG A 61 0.52 8.90 -2.43
N TYR A 62 0.13 7.75 -1.92
CA TYR A 62 0.23 6.46 -2.61
C TYR A 62 -1.05 6.07 -3.35
N SER A 63 -1.91 7.03 -3.65
CA SER A 63 -3.21 6.77 -4.29
C SER A 63 -3.15 5.89 -5.56
N PRO A 64 -2.11 5.93 -6.40
CA PRO A 64 -2.00 5.01 -7.53
C PRO A 64 -1.90 3.54 -7.12
N LEU A 65 -1.42 3.27 -5.90
CA LEU A 65 -1.25 1.93 -5.33
C LEU A 65 -2.41 1.51 -4.42
N LEU A 66 -3.44 2.36 -4.27
CA LEU A 66 -4.58 2.11 -3.39
C LEU A 66 -5.83 1.76 -4.21
N PRO A 67 -6.72 0.89 -3.65
CA PRO A 67 -7.88 0.37 -4.39
C PRO A 67 -9.08 1.33 -4.39
N VAL A 68 -8.86 2.63 -4.40
CA VAL A 68 -9.92 3.65 -4.44
C VAL A 68 -9.76 4.49 -5.69
N ALA A 69 -10.56 4.19 -6.70
CA ALA A 69 -10.48 4.84 -8.01
C ALA A 69 -11.01 6.29 -8.00
N ASP A 70 -12.17 6.54 -7.37
CA ASP A 70 -12.76 7.88 -7.32
C ASP A 70 -12.21 8.66 -6.12
N PRO A 71 -11.55 9.83 -6.35
CA PRO A 71 -11.06 10.68 -5.28
C PRO A 71 -12.12 11.11 -4.27
N LYS A 72 -13.38 11.18 -4.66
CA LYS A 72 -14.50 11.54 -3.76
C LYS A 72 -14.75 10.49 -2.67
N ASN A 73 -14.31 9.26 -2.90
CA ASN A 73 -14.45 8.15 -1.96
C ASN A 73 -13.23 8.00 -1.03
N ARG A 74 -12.26 8.90 -1.13
CA ARG A 74 -11.07 8.88 -0.28
C ARG A 74 -11.42 9.42 1.11
N ILE A 75 -11.18 8.61 2.12
CA ILE A 75 -11.37 8.95 3.53
C ILE A 75 -9.99 9.00 4.18
N SER A 76 -9.75 9.99 5.04
CA SER A 76 -8.55 10.06 5.86
C SER A 76 -8.95 10.16 7.33
N LEU A 77 -8.25 9.44 8.18
CA LEU A 77 -8.33 9.52 9.63
C LEU A 77 -7.18 10.37 10.22
N GLY A 78 -6.49 11.15 9.37
CA GLY A 78 -5.32 11.92 9.76
C GLY A 78 -4.02 11.11 9.71
N GLU A 79 -3.94 10.12 8.82
CA GLU A 79 -2.71 9.35 8.60
C GLU A 79 -1.57 10.28 8.19
N THR A 80 -0.45 10.14 8.88
CA THR A 80 0.76 10.92 8.64
C THR A 80 1.82 10.08 7.94
N ILE A 81 2.86 10.72 7.42
CA ILE A 81 4.06 10.04 6.97
C ILE A 81 4.83 9.58 8.20
N THR A 82 4.92 8.26 8.40
CA THR A 82 5.64 7.69 9.54
C THR A 82 7.14 7.81 9.36
N PRO A 83 7.90 8.18 10.41
CA PRO A 83 9.34 8.38 10.32
C PRO A 83 10.09 7.05 10.22
N LEU A 84 11.28 7.11 9.63
CA LEU A 84 12.30 6.08 9.71
C LEU A 84 13.27 6.45 10.83
N ILE A 85 13.27 5.66 11.91
CA ILE A 85 14.11 5.87 13.09
C ILE A 85 15.34 4.98 12.98
N LYS A 86 16.52 5.61 12.98
CA LYS A 86 17.79 4.89 12.98
C LYS A 86 18.05 4.29 14.35
N LEU A 87 18.31 2.98 14.41
CA LEU A 87 18.78 2.34 15.63
C LEU A 87 20.26 2.64 15.89
N ASN A 88 20.59 2.88 17.15
CA ASN A 88 21.96 3.03 17.58
C ASN A 88 22.73 1.70 17.50
N LYS A 89 24.06 1.77 17.36
CA LYS A 89 24.97 0.62 17.22
C LYS A 89 24.92 -0.41 18.37
N SER A 90 24.32 -0.07 19.50
CA SER A 90 24.18 -0.96 20.67
C SER A 90 23.18 -2.10 20.46
N VAL A 91 22.44 -2.10 19.37
CA VAL A 91 21.45 -3.13 19.06
C VAL A 91 21.99 -3.95 17.88
N ASN A 92 22.71 -5.01 18.18
CA ASN A 92 23.30 -5.92 17.18
C ASN A 92 22.23 -6.86 16.62
N TYR A 93 21.36 -6.37 15.73
CA TYR A 93 20.43 -7.21 14.98
C TYR A 93 21.01 -7.79 13.69
N THR A 94 22.18 -7.34 13.28
CA THR A 94 22.88 -7.86 12.10
C THR A 94 24.32 -8.13 12.43
N ASN A 95 24.87 -9.27 11.99
CA ASN A 95 26.28 -9.62 12.10
C ASN A 95 27.18 -8.80 11.13
N SER A 96 26.68 -7.70 10.61
CA SER A 96 27.39 -6.86 9.63
C SER A 96 27.67 -5.49 10.24
N ASP A 97 28.93 -5.16 10.46
CA ASP A 97 29.40 -3.85 10.92
C ASP A 97 29.13 -2.71 9.91
N LYS A 98 28.60 -3.04 8.74
CA LYS A 98 28.37 -2.10 7.63
C LYS A 98 26.90 -1.80 7.37
N GLY A 99 25.98 -2.46 8.07
CA GLY A 99 24.54 -2.30 7.89
C GLY A 99 23.94 -1.22 8.78
N GLN A 100 22.89 -0.58 8.31
CA GLN A 100 22.06 0.34 9.06
C GLN A 100 20.68 -0.28 9.25
N VAL A 101 20.19 -0.37 10.48
CA VAL A 101 18.82 -0.80 10.79
C VAL A 101 17.95 0.43 11.00
N LEU A 102 16.86 0.51 10.26
CA LEU A 102 15.85 1.55 10.37
C LEU A 102 14.54 0.92 10.82
N ILE A 103 13.87 1.55 11.77
CA ILE A 103 12.51 1.19 12.16
C ILE A 103 11.55 2.21 11.57
N LYS A 104 10.56 1.73 10.83
CA LYS A 104 9.44 2.55 10.41
C LYS A 104 8.39 2.56 11.53
N ASP A 105 8.17 3.74 12.12
CA ASP A 105 7.30 3.90 13.29
C ASP A 105 5.82 3.99 12.88
N GLU A 106 5.19 2.85 12.67
CA GLU A 106 3.77 2.75 12.33
C GLU A 106 2.83 2.99 13.52
N GLY A 107 3.34 3.01 14.75
CA GLY A 107 2.57 3.31 15.97
C GLY A 107 1.99 4.72 16.02
N ARG A 108 2.42 5.60 15.12
CA ARG A 108 1.89 6.96 14.95
C ARG A 108 0.63 7.05 14.10
N LEU A 109 0.22 5.95 13.48
CA LEU A 109 -1.01 5.92 12.69
C LEU A 109 -2.24 5.82 13.59
N PRO A 110 -3.43 6.33 13.16
CA PRO A 110 -4.66 6.31 13.94
C PRO A 110 -5.09 4.93 14.43
N THR A 111 -4.70 3.89 13.71
CA THR A 111 -5.01 2.48 14.06
C THR A 111 -3.82 1.74 14.67
N GLY A 112 -2.72 2.43 14.90
CA GLY A 112 -1.55 1.93 15.62
C GLY A 112 -0.74 0.88 14.92
#